data_a8db5c63e93a2ec7ac049c9b17fa7f5f
#
_entry.id   a8db5c63e93a2ec7ac049c9b17fa7f5f
#
_cell.length_a   1.000
_cell.length_b   1.000
_cell.length_c   1.000
_cell.angle_alpha   90.00
_cell.angle_beta   90.00
_cell.angle_gamma   90.00
#
_symmetry.space_group_name_H-M   'P 1'
#
loop_
_entity.id
_entity.type
_entity.pdbx_description
1 polymer ?
#
loop_
_entity_poly.entity_id
_entity_poly.type
_entity_poly.pdbx_seq_one_letter_code
_entity_poly.pdbx_strand_id
1 'polypeptide(L)'
;MIREIRRPDVAEVVAMVHELADYEREPDSCLLTADQLDAALFGPAPALFGHVAERDGELAGCALWFLNFSTWRGVHGVYLEDLYVRPRHRGHGLGRALLARLAGVCAERGYARLEWSVLDWNAPSIAFYRVLGAVPMDGWTTHRLDGDALAALARG
;
A
#
# COMPACT_ATOMS: atom_id res chain seq x y z
N MET A 1 7.97 -11.84 -11.40
CA MET A 1 7.81 -12.68 -10.18
C MET A 1 7.39 -11.78 -9.01
N ILE A 2 6.51 -12.26 -8.10
CA ILE A 2 6.12 -11.54 -6.88
C ILE A 2 6.79 -12.21 -5.69
N ARG A 3 7.45 -11.43 -4.84
CA ARG A 3 8.08 -11.90 -3.60
C ARG A 3 8.02 -10.85 -2.49
N GLU A 4 8.28 -11.25 -1.28
CA GLU A 4 8.43 -10.30 -0.16
C GLU A 4 9.62 -9.37 -0.37
N ILE A 5 9.50 -8.15 0.18
CA ILE A 5 10.59 -7.17 0.21
C ILE A 5 11.74 -7.72 1.06
N ARG A 6 12.98 -7.49 0.62
CA ARG A 6 14.21 -7.76 1.35
C ARG A 6 14.97 -6.47 1.61
N ARG A 7 15.87 -6.46 2.57
CA ARG A 7 16.66 -5.25 2.90
C ARG A 7 17.34 -4.58 1.70
N PRO A 8 17.95 -5.33 0.76
CA PRO A 8 18.55 -4.69 -0.41
C PRO A 8 17.56 -3.95 -1.32
N ASP A 9 16.26 -4.24 -1.23
CA ASP A 9 15.23 -3.61 -2.04
C ASP A 9 14.80 -2.23 -1.50
N VAL A 10 15.11 -1.93 -0.24
CA VAL A 10 14.56 -0.77 0.50
C VAL A 10 14.75 0.53 -0.26
N ALA A 11 15.96 0.81 -0.73
CA ALA A 11 16.24 2.05 -1.44
C ALA A 11 15.39 2.21 -2.72
N GLU A 12 15.22 1.11 -3.45
CA GLU A 12 14.43 1.10 -4.68
C GLU A 12 12.93 1.20 -4.40
N VAL A 13 12.45 0.59 -3.31
CA VAL A 13 11.05 0.74 -2.87
C VAL A 13 10.77 2.17 -2.44
N VAL A 14 11.67 2.81 -1.70
CA VAL A 14 11.54 4.25 -1.35
C VAL A 14 11.43 5.10 -2.61
N ALA A 15 12.28 4.85 -3.62
CA ALA A 15 12.19 5.56 -4.89
C ALA A 15 10.82 5.38 -5.54
N MET A 16 10.27 4.15 -5.55
CA MET A 16 8.93 3.89 -6.10
C MET A 16 7.81 4.59 -5.31
N VAL A 17 7.93 4.72 -4.00
CA VAL A 17 6.96 5.47 -3.18
C VAL A 17 6.99 6.97 -3.53
N HIS A 18 8.18 7.54 -3.72
CA HIS A 18 8.32 8.92 -4.21
C HIS A 18 7.77 9.10 -5.63
N GLU A 19 8.02 8.14 -6.52
CA GLU A 19 7.43 8.13 -7.87
C GLU A 19 5.88 8.08 -7.81
N LEU A 20 5.31 7.33 -6.87
CA LEU A 20 3.86 7.29 -6.64
C LEU A 20 3.33 8.64 -6.14
N ALA A 21 4.01 9.27 -5.19
CA ALA A 21 3.63 10.59 -4.68
C ALA A 21 3.63 11.66 -5.79
N ASP A 22 4.62 11.60 -6.71
CA ASP A 22 4.66 12.46 -7.88
C ASP A 22 3.46 12.20 -8.82
N TYR A 23 3.15 10.93 -9.08
CA TYR A 23 1.97 10.54 -9.85
C TYR A 23 0.66 11.04 -9.20
N GLU A 24 0.58 11.00 -7.89
CA GLU A 24 -0.58 11.48 -7.11
C GLU A 24 -0.60 13.00 -6.94
N ARG A 25 0.34 13.74 -7.55
CA ARG A 25 0.45 15.21 -7.56
C ARG A 25 0.77 15.81 -6.19
N GLU A 26 1.42 15.04 -5.33
CA GLU A 26 1.81 15.43 -3.97
C GLU A 26 3.27 15.09 -3.66
N PRO A 27 4.24 15.44 -4.56
CA PRO A 27 5.62 15.02 -4.38
C PRO A 27 6.25 15.54 -3.08
N ASP A 28 5.87 16.75 -2.66
CA ASP A 28 6.43 17.39 -1.45
C ASP A 28 5.86 16.81 -0.15
N SER A 29 4.77 16.04 -0.24
CA SER A 29 4.13 15.41 0.92
C SER A 29 4.79 14.09 1.32
N CYS A 30 5.59 13.49 0.44
CA CYS A 30 6.31 12.25 0.72
C CYS A 30 7.66 12.53 1.37
N LEU A 31 7.78 12.19 2.65
CA LEU A 31 8.98 12.41 3.46
C LEU A 31 9.72 11.09 3.79
N LEU A 32 9.30 9.98 3.15
CA LEU A 32 9.86 8.66 3.44
C LEU A 32 11.35 8.59 3.12
N THR A 33 12.13 8.07 4.06
CA THR A 33 13.55 7.77 3.92
C THR A 33 13.80 6.26 3.95
N ALA A 34 14.97 5.83 3.47
CA ALA A 34 15.38 4.43 3.51
C ALA A 34 15.47 3.90 4.94
N ASP A 35 16.02 4.69 5.87
CA ASP A 35 16.13 4.29 7.29
C ASP A 35 14.75 4.09 7.92
N GLN A 36 13.78 4.96 7.62
CA GLN A 36 12.41 4.81 8.11
C GLN A 36 11.75 3.55 7.58
N LEU A 37 11.89 3.27 6.28
CA LEU A 37 11.29 2.08 5.67
C LEU A 37 11.97 0.80 6.17
N ASP A 38 13.29 0.77 6.29
CA ASP A 38 14.03 -0.39 6.84
C ASP A 38 13.58 -0.69 8.27
N ALA A 39 13.49 0.34 9.10
CA ALA A 39 13.03 0.18 10.49
C ALA A 39 11.58 -0.33 10.57
N ALA A 40 10.69 0.16 9.70
CA ALA A 40 9.29 -0.25 9.68
C ALA A 40 9.09 -1.71 9.21
N LEU A 41 9.89 -2.16 8.23
CA LEU A 41 9.78 -3.51 7.66
C LEU A 41 10.56 -4.55 8.46
N PHE A 42 11.72 -4.19 8.99
CA PHE A 42 12.71 -5.14 9.53
C PHE A 42 13.15 -4.84 10.97
N GLY A 43 12.52 -3.91 11.63
CA GLY A 43 12.74 -3.62 13.04
C GLY A 43 12.25 -4.76 13.95
N PRO A 44 12.44 -4.64 15.28
CA PRO A 44 12.14 -5.72 16.23
C PRO A 44 10.64 -6.05 16.36
N ALA A 45 9.76 -5.12 15.97
CA ALA A 45 8.31 -5.31 15.99
C ALA A 45 7.70 -4.69 14.72
N PRO A 46 7.89 -5.31 13.55
CA PRO A 46 7.43 -4.74 12.30
C PRO A 46 5.90 -4.66 12.25
N ALA A 47 5.39 -3.49 11.89
CA ALA A 47 3.96 -3.25 11.68
C ALA A 47 3.64 -2.95 10.19
N LEU A 48 4.65 -2.83 9.35
CA LEU A 48 4.55 -2.65 7.91
C LEU A 48 5.12 -3.89 7.21
N PHE A 49 4.49 -4.28 6.13
CA PHE A 49 4.86 -5.42 5.31
C PHE A 49 4.90 -5.01 3.85
N GLY A 50 5.56 -5.79 3.01
CA GLY A 50 5.60 -5.44 1.61
C GLY A 50 5.99 -6.58 0.67
N HIS A 51 5.56 -6.41 -0.57
CA HIS A 51 5.91 -7.28 -1.69
C HIS A 51 6.44 -6.45 -2.85
N VAL A 52 7.31 -7.02 -3.63
CA VAL A 52 7.81 -6.43 -4.87
C VAL A 52 7.47 -7.31 -6.06
N ALA A 53 7.29 -6.67 -7.20
CA ALA A 53 7.20 -7.31 -8.49
C ALA A 53 8.53 -7.17 -9.21
N GLU A 54 9.14 -8.28 -9.59
CA GLU A 54 10.34 -8.31 -10.42
C GLU A 54 10.00 -8.67 -11.86
N ARG A 55 10.63 -7.96 -12.79
CA ARG A 55 10.56 -8.23 -14.22
C ARG A 55 11.85 -7.84 -14.90
N ASP A 56 12.36 -8.71 -15.76
CA ASP A 56 13.57 -8.48 -16.55
C ASP A 56 14.79 -8.09 -15.71
N GLY A 57 14.88 -8.66 -14.47
CA GLY A 57 15.97 -8.39 -13.52
C GLY A 57 15.87 -7.08 -12.75
N GLU A 58 14.76 -6.36 -12.87
CA GLU A 58 14.52 -5.09 -12.19
C GLU A 58 13.31 -5.16 -11.24
N LEU A 59 13.29 -4.30 -10.23
CA LEU A 59 12.09 -4.07 -9.44
C LEU A 59 11.13 -3.18 -10.24
N ALA A 60 10.03 -3.79 -10.67
CA ALA A 60 9.04 -3.19 -11.56
C ALA A 60 7.85 -2.57 -10.82
N GLY A 61 7.61 -2.97 -9.57
CA GLY A 61 6.52 -2.47 -8.75
C GLY A 61 6.60 -2.95 -7.32
N CYS A 62 5.80 -2.35 -6.47
CA CYS A 62 5.70 -2.71 -5.05
C CYS A 62 4.29 -2.58 -4.51
N ALA A 63 4.04 -3.28 -3.40
CA ALA A 63 2.87 -3.12 -2.56
C ALA A 63 3.31 -3.06 -1.11
N LEU A 64 2.97 -1.98 -0.41
CA LEU A 64 3.18 -1.82 1.03
C LEU A 64 1.84 -1.95 1.75
N TRP A 65 1.81 -2.69 2.83
CA TRP A 65 0.58 -3.00 3.52
C TRP A 65 0.78 -3.26 5.02
N PHE A 66 -0.29 -3.13 5.77
CA PHE A 66 -0.33 -3.41 7.20
C PHE A 66 -1.65 -4.08 7.59
N LEU A 67 -1.78 -4.51 8.83
CA LEU A 67 -3.01 -5.13 9.32
C LEU A 67 -3.93 -4.08 9.94
N ASN A 68 -5.19 -4.07 9.50
CA ASN A 68 -6.29 -3.48 10.27
C ASN A 68 -7.04 -4.58 11.01
N PHE A 69 -8.06 -4.23 11.76
CA PHE A 69 -8.90 -5.19 12.48
C PHE A 69 -10.38 -4.79 12.36
N SER A 70 -11.21 -5.73 12.01
CA SER A 70 -12.67 -5.54 11.99
C SER A 70 -13.29 -6.16 13.23
N THR A 71 -13.81 -5.34 14.13
CA THR A 71 -14.56 -5.83 15.30
C THR A 71 -15.85 -6.54 14.90
N TRP A 72 -16.45 -6.13 13.77
CA TRP A 72 -17.68 -6.76 13.27
C TRP A 72 -17.43 -8.14 12.67
N ARG A 73 -16.25 -8.37 12.13
CA ARG A 73 -15.83 -9.67 11.57
C ARG A 73 -15.03 -10.50 12.57
N GLY A 74 -14.52 -9.88 13.64
CA GLY A 74 -13.71 -10.52 14.66
C GLY A 74 -12.33 -10.99 14.19
N VAL A 75 -11.84 -10.48 13.07
CA VAL A 75 -10.56 -10.85 12.47
C VAL A 75 -9.83 -9.64 11.89
N HIS A 76 -8.53 -9.79 11.68
CA HIS A 76 -7.73 -8.83 10.91
C HIS A 76 -8.16 -8.77 9.45
N GLY A 77 -7.79 -7.68 8.81
CA GLY A 77 -7.73 -7.53 7.36
C GLY A 77 -6.35 -7.03 6.94
N VAL A 78 -6.12 -7.01 5.65
CA VAL A 78 -4.97 -6.34 5.04
C VAL A 78 -5.41 -4.96 4.56
N TYR A 79 -4.69 -3.92 5.00
CA TYR A 79 -4.84 -2.58 4.43
C TYR A 79 -3.63 -2.29 3.54
N LEU A 80 -3.89 -2.07 2.27
CA LEU A 80 -2.89 -1.71 1.28
C LEU A 80 -2.65 -0.19 1.34
N GLU A 81 -1.46 0.21 1.79
CA GLU A 81 -1.07 1.61 1.85
C GLU A 81 -0.67 2.13 0.46
N ASP A 82 0.25 1.43 -0.20
CA ASP A 82 0.76 1.81 -1.52
C ASP A 82 0.74 0.64 -2.49
N LEU A 83 0.28 0.89 -3.70
CA LEU A 83 0.43 -0.01 -4.85
C LEU A 83 0.99 0.79 -6.02
N TYR A 84 2.16 0.43 -6.46
CA TYR A 84 2.80 1.11 -7.59
C TYR A 84 3.43 0.13 -8.57
N VAL A 85 3.26 0.42 -9.84
CA VAL A 85 3.97 -0.25 -10.94
C VAL A 85 4.55 0.84 -11.84
N ARG A 86 5.86 0.80 -12.06
CA ARG A 86 6.57 1.75 -12.91
C ARG A 86 5.97 1.79 -14.31
N PRO A 87 5.79 2.97 -14.92
CA PRO A 87 5.10 3.12 -16.21
C PRO A 87 5.59 2.16 -17.31
N ARG A 88 6.92 1.96 -17.41
CA ARG A 88 7.52 1.06 -18.41
C ARG A 88 7.15 -0.41 -18.26
N HIS A 89 6.65 -0.80 -17.08
CA HIS A 89 6.25 -2.17 -16.75
C HIS A 89 4.74 -2.36 -16.63
N ARG A 90 3.94 -1.31 -16.87
CA ARG A 90 2.48 -1.39 -16.87
C ARG A 90 1.96 -2.21 -18.06
N GLY A 91 0.70 -2.65 -17.97
CA GLY A 91 0.10 -3.46 -19.03
C GLY A 91 0.51 -4.94 -19.03
N HIS A 92 1.35 -5.38 -18.09
CA HIS A 92 1.83 -6.75 -17.98
C HIS A 92 1.24 -7.52 -16.78
N GLY A 93 0.16 -7.01 -16.19
CA GLY A 93 -0.54 -7.70 -15.11
C GLY A 93 0.12 -7.63 -13.73
N LEU A 94 1.21 -6.87 -13.54
CA LEU A 94 1.98 -6.84 -12.28
C LEU A 94 1.16 -6.27 -11.11
N GLY A 95 0.37 -5.22 -11.33
CA GLY A 95 -0.52 -4.67 -10.29
C GLY A 95 -1.55 -5.70 -9.84
N ARG A 96 -2.15 -6.43 -10.77
CA ARG A 96 -3.06 -7.54 -10.46
C ARG A 96 -2.35 -8.66 -9.70
N ALA A 97 -1.13 -9.00 -10.08
CA ALA A 97 -0.36 -10.05 -9.41
C ALA A 97 0.01 -9.67 -7.98
N LEU A 98 0.37 -8.41 -7.72
CA LEU A 98 0.59 -7.89 -6.36
C LEU A 98 -0.69 -7.99 -5.51
N LEU A 99 -1.83 -7.52 -6.03
CA LEU A 99 -3.11 -7.62 -5.31
C LEU A 99 -3.53 -9.07 -5.09
N ALA A 100 -3.34 -9.95 -6.08
CA ALA A 100 -3.61 -11.37 -5.93
C ALA A 100 -2.75 -12.02 -4.83
N ARG A 101 -1.49 -11.60 -4.69
CA ARG A 101 -0.64 -12.07 -3.59
C ARG A 101 -1.18 -11.61 -2.23
N LEU A 102 -1.64 -10.37 -2.10
CA LEU A 102 -2.24 -9.88 -0.85
C LEU A 102 -3.57 -10.57 -0.54
N ALA A 103 -4.40 -10.82 -1.55
CA ALA A 103 -5.60 -11.63 -1.38
C ALA A 103 -5.26 -13.07 -0.92
N GLY A 104 -4.15 -13.63 -1.42
CA GLY A 104 -3.59 -14.90 -0.96
C GLY A 104 -3.22 -14.85 0.53
N VAL A 105 -2.56 -13.79 0.99
CA VAL A 105 -2.26 -13.57 2.43
C VAL A 105 -3.54 -13.57 3.25
N CYS A 106 -4.59 -12.90 2.78
CA CYS A 106 -5.87 -12.91 3.46
C CYS A 106 -6.44 -14.34 3.57
N ALA A 107 -6.44 -15.08 2.48
CA ALA A 107 -6.95 -16.45 2.46
C ALA A 107 -6.13 -17.39 3.38
N GLU A 108 -4.80 -17.33 3.30
CA GLU A 108 -3.88 -18.14 4.09
C GLU A 108 -4.03 -17.90 5.61
N ARG A 109 -4.34 -16.67 6.01
CA ARG A 109 -4.41 -16.25 7.42
C ARG A 109 -5.85 -16.13 7.95
N GLY A 110 -6.86 -16.40 7.14
CA GLY A 110 -8.28 -16.27 7.54
C GLY A 110 -8.72 -14.81 7.73
N TYR A 111 -8.10 -13.86 7.02
CA TYR A 111 -8.48 -12.45 7.07
C TYR A 111 -9.67 -12.17 6.18
N ALA A 112 -10.57 -11.28 6.62
CA ALA A 112 -11.85 -11.09 5.97
C ALA A 112 -11.84 -10.07 4.82
N ARG A 113 -10.84 -9.17 4.78
CA ARG A 113 -10.85 -8.00 3.87
C ARG A 113 -9.46 -7.66 3.39
N LEU A 114 -9.43 -7.15 2.15
CA LEU A 114 -8.32 -6.39 1.57
C LEU A 114 -8.89 -5.03 1.18
N GLU A 115 -8.39 -3.97 1.80
CA GLU A 115 -8.91 -2.61 1.65
C GLU A 115 -7.80 -1.63 1.30
N TRP A 116 -8.16 -0.56 0.58
CA TRP A 116 -7.28 0.55 0.23
C TRP A 116 -8.09 1.79 -0.10
N SER A 117 -7.42 2.93 -0.20
CA SER A 117 -8.00 4.17 -0.70
C SER A 117 -7.44 4.51 -2.09
N VAL A 118 -8.21 5.20 -2.88
CA VAL A 118 -7.80 5.73 -4.18
C VAL A 118 -8.30 7.16 -4.31
N LEU A 119 -7.49 8.04 -4.91
CA LEU A 119 -7.89 9.41 -5.18
C LEU A 119 -9.09 9.44 -6.15
N ASP A 120 -10.07 10.26 -5.83
CA ASP A 120 -11.34 10.33 -6.59
C ASP A 120 -11.14 10.67 -8.06
N TRP A 121 -10.10 11.45 -8.39
CA TRP A 121 -9.77 11.80 -9.76
C TRP A 121 -9.06 10.69 -10.55
N ASN A 122 -8.57 9.62 -9.89
CA ASN A 122 -7.76 8.57 -10.51
C ASN A 122 -8.63 7.54 -11.23
N ALA A 123 -9.29 7.97 -12.30
CA ALA A 123 -10.20 7.13 -13.08
C ALA A 123 -9.57 5.83 -13.60
N PRO A 124 -8.32 5.81 -14.11
CA PRO A 124 -7.70 4.56 -14.57
C PRO A 124 -7.56 3.51 -13.46
N SER A 125 -7.12 3.91 -12.27
CA SER A 125 -7.00 3.00 -11.11
C SER A 125 -8.36 2.53 -10.62
N ILE A 126 -9.35 3.41 -10.56
CA ILE A 126 -10.73 3.06 -10.17
C ILE A 126 -11.31 2.03 -11.13
N ALA A 127 -11.12 2.20 -12.44
CA ALA A 127 -11.56 1.23 -13.45
C ALA A 127 -10.86 -0.13 -13.27
N PHE A 128 -9.57 -0.12 -13.01
CA PHE A 128 -8.79 -1.32 -12.73
C PHE A 128 -9.32 -2.07 -11.50
N TYR A 129 -9.56 -1.38 -10.39
CA TYR A 129 -10.09 -1.99 -9.16
C TYR A 129 -11.49 -2.56 -9.35
N ARG A 130 -12.34 -1.87 -10.11
CA ARG A 130 -13.70 -2.35 -10.43
C ARG A 130 -13.67 -3.67 -11.20
N VAL A 131 -12.77 -3.83 -12.15
CA VAL A 131 -12.59 -5.09 -12.91
C VAL A 131 -12.18 -6.25 -12.00
N LEU A 132 -11.48 -5.96 -10.89
CA LEU A 132 -11.11 -6.96 -9.89
C LEU A 132 -12.26 -7.31 -8.92
N GLY A 133 -13.40 -6.63 -9.01
CA GLY A 133 -14.54 -6.83 -8.13
C GLY A 133 -14.50 -6.01 -6.84
N ALA A 134 -13.56 -5.04 -6.73
CA ALA A 134 -13.54 -4.14 -5.59
C ALA A 134 -14.73 -3.18 -5.63
N VAL A 135 -15.31 -2.92 -4.46
CA VAL A 135 -16.49 -2.08 -4.28
C VAL A 135 -16.11 -0.86 -3.45
N PRO A 136 -16.38 0.36 -3.93
CA PRO A 136 -16.19 1.56 -3.13
C PRO A 136 -17.10 1.53 -1.90
N MET A 137 -16.54 1.87 -0.74
CA MET A 137 -17.28 1.91 0.52
C MET A 137 -17.95 3.27 0.70
N ASP A 138 -18.88 3.59 -0.21
CA ASP A 138 -19.69 4.81 -0.15
C ASP A 138 -20.50 4.86 1.16
N GLY A 139 -20.75 6.06 1.65
CA GLY A 139 -21.42 6.27 2.95
C GLY A 139 -20.45 6.36 4.15
N TRP A 140 -19.17 6.07 3.96
CA TRP A 140 -18.11 6.29 4.94
C TRP A 140 -17.20 7.42 4.48
N THR A 141 -16.87 8.33 5.38
CA THR A 141 -15.92 9.41 5.12
C THR A 141 -14.74 9.28 6.08
N THR A 142 -13.54 9.18 5.53
CA THR A 142 -12.32 9.19 6.35
C THR A 142 -12.15 10.54 7.01
N HIS A 143 -11.94 10.54 8.34
CA HIS A 143 -11.58 11.72 9.10
C HIS A 143 -10.13 11.62 9.54
N ARG A 144 -9.40 12.72 9.42
CA ARG A 144 -8.00 12.82 9.80
C ARG A 144 -7.83 13.93 10.83
N LEU A 145 -7.02 13.64 11.83
CA LEU A 145 -6.52 14.63 12.76
C LEU A 145 -4.99 14.58 12.70
N ASP A 146 -4.36 15.64 12.32
CA ASP A 146 -2.90 15.74 12.21
C ASP A 146 -2.40 17.13 12.66
N GLY A 147 -1.10 17.35 12.59
CA GLY A 147 -0.46 18.63 12.87
C GLY A 147 -0.87 19.25 14.21
N ASP A 148 -1.16 20.54 14.20
CA ASP A 148 -1.49 21.32 15.42
C ASP A 148 -2.79 20.84 16.08
N ALA A 149 -3.79 20.40 15.30
CA ALA A 149 -5.03 19.88 15.85
C ALA A 149 -4.82 18.57 16.62
N LEU A 150 -4.00 17.67 16.10
CA LEU A 150 -3.61 16.44 16.80
C LEU A 150 -2.84 16.76 18.10
N ALA A 151 -1.86 17.65 18.02
CA ALA A 151 -1.08 18.08 19.19
C ALA A 151 -1.94 18.78 20.24
N ALA A 152 -2.90 19.59 19.84
CA ALA A 152 -3.83 20.27 20.75
C ALA A 152 -4.72 19.26 21.50
N LEU A 153 -5.30 18.30 20.79
CA LEU A 153 -6.13 17.27 21.41
C LEU A 153 -5.33 16.39 22.40
N ALA A 154 -4.07 16.11 22.10
CA ALA A 154 -3.19 15.33 22.99
C ALA A 154 -2.86 16.04 24.32
N ARG A 155 -2.98 17.37 24.37
CA ARG A 155 -2.75 18.15 25.61
C ARG A 155 -3.99 18.26 26.50
N GLY A 156 -5.16 17.90 26.06
CA GLY A 156 -6.44 17.96 26.80
C GLY A 156 -7.12 19.29 26.71
#